data_8e148d8f8c5b0938b018b9640e98691f
#
_entry.id   8e148d8f8c5b0938b018b9640e98691f
#
_cell.length_a   1.000
_cell.length_b   1.000
_cell.length_c   1.000
_cell.angle_alpha   90.00
_cell.angle_beta   90.00
_cell.angle_gamma   90.00
#
_symmetry.space_group_name_H-M   'P 1'
#
loop_
_entity.id
_entity.type
_entity.pdbx_description
1 polymer ?
#
loop_
_entity_poly.entity_id
_entity_poly.type
_entity_poly.pdbx_seq_one_letter_code
_entity_poly.pdbx_strand_id
1 'polypeptide(L)'
;MKRPISLSPRGFALTEMLILLGLLGVIALAGGRLFESSIRLTRASADAANLAASFDSMTQSLRRDAWAAEELTATDAGARLRSGGATINWTVSNGTVSRDDGRLTRHWPIGAVAGLAVDGPAVVLRLSTGNSQGGEIRFISQMQLLSGSAR
;
A
#
# COMPACT_ATOMS: atom_id res chain seq x y z
N MET A 1 -28.12 28.62 71.43
CA MET A 1 -27.93 27.16 71.41
C MET A 1 -28.01 26.72 69.96
N LYS A 2 -26.88 26.33 69.28
CA LYS A 2 -26.85 25.79 67.91
C LYS A 2 -26.92 24.26 67.99
N ARG A 3 -27.94 23.66 67.39
CA ARG A 3 -28.05 22.21 67.25
C ARG A 3 -27.07 21.73 66.17
N PRO A 4 -26.24 20.73 66.44
CA PRO A 4 -25.41 20.13 65.40
C PRO A 4 -26.29 19.35 64.46
N ILE A 5 -26.14 19.60 63.16
CA ILE A 5 -26.77 18.81 62.08
C ILE A 5 -25.99 17.50 62.00
N SER A 6 -26.58 16.42 62.47
CA SER A 6 -26.05 15.07 62.33
C SER A 6 -26.29 14.63 60.88
N LEU A 7 -25.26 14.68 60.07
CA LEU A 7 -25.22 14.03 58.76
C LEU A 7 -25.06 12.53 59.00
N SER A 8 -26.16 11.81 58.95
CA SER A 8 -26.15 10.34 58.98
C SER A 8 -25.46 9.82 57.69
N PRO A 9 -24.38 9.05 57.76
CA PRO A 9 -23.81 8.41 56.58
C PRO A 9 -24.84 7.40 56.05
N ARG A 10 -25.53 7.78 54.95
CA ARG A 10 -26.36 6.85 54.25
C ARG A 10 -25.41 5.86 53.57
N GLY A 11 -25.40 4.62 54.10
CA GLY A 11 -24.73 3.51 53.43
C GLY A 11 -25.30 3.31 52.03
N PHE A 12 -24.45 3.20 51.05
CA PHE A 12 -24.85 2.86 49.70
C PHE A 12 -25.71 1.56 49.77
N ALA A 13 -26.91 1.62 49.24
CA ALA A 13 -27.77 0.46 49.18
C ALA A 13 -27.16 -0.55 48.20
N LEU A 14 -27.27 -1.84 48.48
CA LEU A 14 -26.73 -2.92 47.65
C LEU A 14 -27.21 -2.82 46.20
N THR A 15 -28.42 -2.31 46.00
CA THR A 15 -29.01 -2.01 44.69
C THR A 15 -28.28 -0.92 43.93
N GLU A 16 -27.77 0.14 44.57
CA GLU A 16 -26.99 1.18 43.97
C GLU A 16 -25.63 0.69 43.47
N MET A 17 -24.96 -0.18 44.25
CA MET A 17 -23.75 -0.85 43.84
C MET A 17 -23.97 -1.76 42.62
N LEU A 18 -25.07 -2.50 42.54
CA LEU A 18 -25.39 -3.35 41.40
C LEU A 18 -25.64 -2.52 40.13
N ILE A 19 -26.34 -1.39 40.27
CA ILE A 19 -26.59 -0.48 39.14
C ILE A 19 -25.27 0.13 38.62
N LEU A 20 -24.40 0.58 39.53
CA LEU A 20 -23.09 1.12 39.16
C LEU A 20 -22.20 0.07 38.49
N LEU A 21 -22.15 -1.16 38.99
CA LEU A 21 -21.43 -2.26 38.36
C LEU A 21 -21.99 -2.59 36.98
N GLY A 22 -23.30 -2.61 36.82
CA GLY A 22 -23.95 -2.84 35.53
C GLY A 22 -23.60 -1.74 34.53
N LEU A 23 -23.66 -0.47 34.95
CA LEU A 23 -23.31 0.68 34.11
C LEU A 23 -21.84 0.64 33.70
N LEU A 24 -20.95 0.32 34.65
CA LEU A 24 -19.51 0.17 34.38
C LEU A 24 -19.25 -0.95 33.38
N GLY A 25 -19.97 -2.06 33.48
CA GLY A 25 -19.90 -3.18 32.53
C GLY A 25 -20.30 -2.77 31.11
N VAL A 26 -21.39 -2.00 30.97
CA VAL A 26 -21.83 -1.48 29.67
C VAL A 26 -20.80 -0.51 29.07
N ILE A 27 -20.25 0.38 29.88
CA ILE A 27 -19.21 1.33 29.44
C ILE A 27 -17.94 0.58 29.02
N ALA A 28 -17.51 -0.44 29.75
CA ALA A 28 -16.35 -1.26 29.43
C ALA A 28 -16.54 -2.02 28.11
N LEU A 29 -17.71 -2.60 27.87
CA LEU A 29 -18.04 -3.28 26.61
C LEU A 29 -18.09 -2.33 25.42
N ALA A 30 -18.72 -1.16 25.58
CA ALA A 30 -18.77 -0.14 24.54
C ALA A 30 -17.38 0.41 24.22
N GLY A 31 -16.59 0.72 25.25
CA GLY A 31 -15.20 1.19 25.11
C GLY A 31 -14.30 0.16 24.42
N GLY A 32 -14.44 -1.12 24.76
CA GLY A 32 -13.68 -2.21 24.13
C GLY A 32 -13.95 -2.31 22.61
N ARG A 33 -15.21 -2.21 22.21
CA ARG A 33 -15.59 -2.21 20.76
C ARG A 33 -15.05 -1.02 20.00
N LEU A 34 -15.10 0.17 20.59
CA LEU A 34 -14.54 1.39 19.99
C LEU A 34 -13.02 1.29 19.84
N PHE A 35 -12.35 0.76 20.84
CA PHE A 35 -10.91 0.57 20.82
C PHE A 35 -10.48 -0.43 19.73
N GLU A 36 -11.19 -1.55 19.59
CA GLU A 36 -10.93 -2.54 18.55
C GLU A 36 -11.14 -1.96 17.15
N SER A 37 -12.21 -1.18 16.92
CA SER A 37 -12.45 -0.53 15.64
C SER A 37 -11.37 0.51 15.30
N SER A 38 -10.89 1.26 16.29
CA SER A 38 -9.79 2.21 16.14
C SER A 38 -8.49 1.55 15.73
N ILE A 39 -8.14 0.41 16.36
CA ILE A 39 -6.95 -0.36 16.00
C ILE A 39 -7.05 -0.89 14.55
N ARG A 40 -8.20 -1.40 14.15
CA ARG A 40 -8.41 -1.88 12.77
C ARG A 40 -8.24 -0.77 11.74
N LEU A 41 -8.79 0.42 12.00
CA LEU A 41 -8.62 1.57 11.11
C LEU A 41 -7.16 2.01 11.01
N THR A 42 -6.45 2.05 12.13
CA THR A 42 -5.03 2.43 12.15
C THR A 42 -4.17 1.43 11.38
N ARG A 43 -4.42 0.13 11.51
CA ARG A 43 -3.71 -0.90 10.75
C ARG A 43 -4.00 -0.79 9.25
N ALA A 44 -5.27 -0.66 8.86
CA ALA A 44 -5.65 -0.49 7.45
C ALA A 44 -5.01 0.75 6.82
N SER A 45 -4.92 1.85 7.57
CA SER A 45 -4.24 3.08 7.14
C SER A 45 -2.73 2.86 6.97
N ALA A 46 -2.08 2.17 7.91
CA ALA A 46 -0.66 1.85 7.82
C ALA A 46 -0.34 0.92 6.63
N ASP A 47 -1.18 -0.08 6.39
CA ASP A 47 -1.03 -1.01 5.26
C ASP A 47 -1.20 -0.28 3.92
N ALA A 48 -2.18 0.63 3.83
CA ALA A 48 -2.38 1.47 2.65
C ALA A 48 -1.19 2.41 2.39
N ALA A 49 -0.62 3.03 3.45
CA ALA A 49 0.56 3.87 3.34
C ALA A 49 1.80 3.09 2.89
N ASN A 50 2.02 1.89 3.43
CA ASN A 50 3.11 1.00 3.03
C ASN A 50 2.98 0.56 1.57
N LEU A 51 1.76 0.22 1.13
CA LEU A 51 1.49 -0.14 -0.26
C LEU A 51 1.77 1.04 -1.20
N ALA A 52 1.33 2.25 -0.85
CA ALA A 52 1.58 3.46 -1.62
C ALA A 52 3.09 3.76 -1.71
N ALA A 53 3.83 3.65 -0.63
CA ALA A 53 5.28 3.83 -0.61
C ALA A 53 6.02 2.79 -1.46
N SER A 54 5.58 1.51 -1.40
CA SER A 54 6.11 0.44 -2.23
C SER A 54 5.85 0.70 -3.71
N PHE A 55 4.65 1.14 -4.06
CA PHE A 55 4.27 1.49 -5.42
C PHE A 55 5.09 2.67 -5.95
N ASP A 56 5.26 3.73 -5.15
CA ASP A 56 6.08 4.88 -5.52
C ASP A 56 7.55 4.50 -5.75
N SER A 57 8.15 3.75 -4.84
CA SER A 57 9.52 3.23 -4.97
C SER A 57 9.71 2.38 -6.23
N MET A 58 8.76 1.50 -6.54
CA MET A 58 8.75 0.66 -7.73
C MET A 58 8.66 1.51 -8.99
N THR A 59 7.71 2.45 -9.06
CA THR A 59 7.50 3.30 -10.24
C THR A 59 8.68 4.24 -10.49
N GLN A 60 9.31 4.78 -9.46
CA GLN A 60 10.55 5.56 -9.59
C GLN A 60 11.70 4.71 -10.14
N SER A 61 11.85 3.47 -9.67
CA SER A 61 12.87 2.57 -10.16
C SER A 61 12.63 2.19 -11.62
N LEU A 62 11.39 1.83 -11.98
CA LEU A 62 11.01 1.51 -13.35
C LEU A 62 11.17 2.70 -14.29
N ARG A 63 10.78 3.90 -13.87
CA ARG A 63 10.98 5.13 -14.64
C ARG A 63 12.45 5.37 -14.93
N ARG A 64 13.34 5.23 -13.93
CA ARG A 64 14.77 5.41 -14.09
C ARG A 64 15.36 4.42 -15.09
N ASP A 65 15.01 3.14 -14.94
CA ASP A 65 15.51 2.09 -15.79
C ASP A 65 14.98 2.24 -17.23
N ALA A 66 13.70 2.52 -17.40
CA ALA A 66 13.09 2.76 -18.71
C ALA A 66 13.70 3.99 -19.41
N TRP A 67 13.92 5.08 -18.67
CA TRP A 67 14.54 6.30 -19.20
C TRP A 67 15.97 6.06 -19.71
N ALA A 68 16.76 5.28 -18.99
CA ALA A 68 18.12 4.93 -19.32
C ALA A 68 18.26 3.80 -20.36
N ALA A 69 17.16 3.12 -20.71
CA ALA A 69 17.19 1.97 -21.58
C ALA A 69 17.50 2.34 -23.03
N GLU A 70 18.48 1.68 -23.60
CA GLU A 70 18.85 1.74 -25.02
C GLU A 70 17.97 0.80 -25.85
N GLU A 71 17.55 -0.32 -25.24
CA GLU A 71 16.74 -1.35 -25.86
C GLU A 71 15.67 -1.84 -24.89
N LEU A 72 14.45 -2.00 -25.39
CA LEU A 72 13.30 -2.54 -24.68
C LEU A 72 12.81 -3.77 -25.40
N THR A 73 12.69 -4.88 -24.68
CA THR A 73 12.19 -6.15 -25.24
C THR A 73 11.08 -6.70 -24.34
N ALA A 74 9.96 -7.06 -24.93
CA ALA A 74 8.90 -7.76 -24.23
C ALA A 74 9.34 -9.19 -23.88
N THR A 75 8.94 -9.65 -22.70
CA THR A 75 9.07 -11.05 -22.29
C THR A 75 7.71 -11.58 -21.85
N ASP A 76 7.55 -12.90 -21.74
CA ASP A 76 6.28 -13.52 -21.33
C ASP A 76 5.79 -13.05 -19.95
N ALA A 77 6.72 -12.71 -19.05
CA ALA A 77 6.42 -12.30 -17.69
C ALA A 77 6.59 -10.78 -17.43
N GLY A 78 6.96 -9.99 -18.47
CA GLY A 78 7.18 -8.55 -18.28
C GLY A 78 8.05 -7.90 -19.36
N ALA A 79 9.13 -7.23 -18.93
CA ALA A 79 10.00 -6.45 -19.80
C ALA A 79 11.48 -6.67 -19.49
N ARG A 80 12.29 -6.69 -20.54
CA ARG A 80 13.76 -6.67 -20.45
C ARG A 80 14.26 -5.35 -20.98
N LEU A 81 15.09 -4.69 -20.18
CA LEU A 81 15.70 -3.41 -20.48
C LEU A 81 17.20 -3.57 -20.57
N ARG A 82 17.82 -2.99 -21.59
CA ARG A 82 19.29 -2.95 -21.73
C ARG A 82 19.76 -1.52 -21.63
N SER A 83 20.74 -1.28 -20.77
CA SER A 83 21.32 0.05 -20.54
C SER A 83 22.80 -0.08 -20.22
N GLY A 84 23.67 0.60 -20.97
CA GLY A 84 25.12 0.62 -20.75
C GLY A 84 25.76 -0.77 -20.72
N GLY A 85 25.25 -1.75 -21.50
CA GLY A 85 25.69 -3.13 -21.49
C GLY A 85 25.13 -4.00 -20.36
N ALA A 86 24.42 -3.44 -19.40
CA ALA A 86 23.71 -4.19 -18.37
C ALA A 86 22.29 -4.56 -18.83
N THR A 87 21.85 -5.75 -18.43
CA THR A 87 20.48 -6.22 -18.68
C THR A 87 19.70 -6.20 -17.39
N ILE A 88 18.55 -5.56 -17.41
CA ILE A 88 17.63 -5.47 -16.28
C ILE A 88 16.33 -6.16 -16.67
N ASN A 89 15.93 -7.16 -15.90
CA ASN A 89 14.67 -7.87 -16.12
C ASN A 89 13.62 -7.38 -15.12
N TRP A 90 12.49 -6.95 -15.63
CA TRP A 90 11.32 -6.62 -14.85
C TRP A 90 10.22 -7.66 -15.11
N THR A 91 9.75 -8.29 -14.05
CA THR A 91 8.73 -9.35 -14.13
C THR A 91 7.59 -9.07 -13.18
N VAL A 92 6.40 -9.54 -13.55
CA VAL A 92 5.20 -9.50 -12.70
C VAL A 92 4.70 -10.93 -12.51
N SER A 93 4.62 -11.36 -11.26
CA SER A 93 4.10 -12.67 -10.90
C SER A 93 3.35 -12.59 -9.57
N ASN A 94 2.13 -13.14 -9.55
CA ASN A 94 1.32 -13.23 -8.33
C ASN A 94 1.18 -11.92 -7.55
N GLY A 95 0.97 -10.79 -8.25
CA GLY A 95 0.84 -9.48 -7.62
C GLY A 95 2.16 -8.92 -7.05
N THR A 96 3.29 -9.53 -7.39
CA THR A 96 4.62 -9.04 -7.02
C THR A 96 5.35 -8.59 -8.28
N VAL A 97 5.87 -7.39 -8.24
CA VAL A 97 6.78 -6.87 -9.26
C VAL A 97 8.21 -7.14 -8.81
N SER A 98 9.03 -7.69 -9.70
CA SER A 98 10.42 -8.00 -9.42
C SER A 98 11.33 -7.31 -10.44
N ARG A 99 12.43 -6.76 -9.96
CA ARG A 99 13.52 -6.18 -10.75
C ARG A 99 14.79 -6.96 -10.48
N ASP A 100 15.43 -7.45 -11.52
CA ASP A 100 16.69 -8.16 -11.44
C ASP A 100 17.69 -7.54 -12.42
N ASP A 101 18.83 -7.06 -11.91
CA ASP A 101 19.93 -6.50 -12.70
C ASP A 101 21.15 -7.44 -12.75
N GLY A 102 20.99 -8.71 -12.36
CA GLY A 102 22.04 -9.71 -12.31
C GLY A 102 22.96 -9.60 -11.08
N ARG A 103 22.84 -8.51 -10.29
CA ARG A 103 23.56 -8.32 -9.01
C ARG A 103 22.64 -8.33 -7.82
N LEU A 104 21.47 -7.72 -7.99
CA LEU A 104 20.48 -7.55 -6.93
C LEU A 104 19.08 -7.76 -7.50
N THR A 105 18.30 -8.60 -6.82
CA THR A 105 16.89 -8.75 -7.08
C THR A 105 16.10 -7.98 -6.02
N ARG A 106 15.18 -7.11 -6.47
CA ARG A 106 14.24 -6.38 -5.61
C ARG A 106 12.83 -6.84 -5.89
N HIS A 107 12.02 -6.90 -4.85
CA HIS A 107 10.62 -7.32 -4.93
C HIS A 107 9.71 -6.26 -4.30
N TRP A 108 8.60 -5.98 -4.97
CA TRP A 108 7.54 -5.11 -4.45
C TRP A 108 6.21 -5.87 -4.51
N PRO A 109 5.64 -6.23 -3.37
CA PRO A 109 4.33 -6.87 -3.31
C PRO A 109 3.24 -5.82 -3.57
N ILE A 110 2.81 -5.70 -4.82
CA ILE A 110 1.83 -4.71 -5.27
C ILE A 110 0.70 -5.46 -5.96
N GLY A 111 -0.28 -5.91 -5.18
CA GLY A 111 -1.39 -6.72 -5.68
C GLY A 111 -2.25 -6.07 -6.78
N ALA A 112 -2.11 -4.74 -6.95
CA ALA A 112 -2.84 -3.99 -7.98
C ALA A 112 -2.18 -4.02 -9.36
N VAL A 113 -0.97 -4.61 -9.52
CA VAL A 113 -0.30 -4.70 -10.83
C VAL A 113 -0.74 -5.95 -11.55
N ALA A 114 -1.38 -5.79 -12.71
CA ALA A 114 -1.84 -6.88 -13.56
C ALA A 114 -0.75 -7.38 -14.52
N GLY A 115 0.19 -6.52 -14.92
CA GLY A 115 1.25 -6.90 -15.83
C GLY A 115 2.16 -5.76 -16.27
N LEU A 116 3.23 -6.12 -16.93
CA LEU A 116 4.15 -5.22 -17.65
C LEU A 116 4.16 -5.64 -19.13
N ALA A 117 4.16 -4.65 -20.01
CA ALA A 117 4.28 -4.85 -21.44
C ALA A 117 5.26 -3.83 -22.03
N VAL A 118 5.75 -4.08 -23.22
CA VAL A 118 6.53 -3.13 -24.02
C VAL A 118 5.69 -2.72 -25.22
N ASP A 119 5.55 -1.41 -25.43
CA ASP A 119 4.82 -0.83 -26.55
C ASP A 119 5.70 0.27 -27.19
N GLY A 120 6.37 -0.12 -28.28
CA GLY A 120 7.36 0.73 -28.95
C GLY A 120 8.46 1.20 -27.98
N PRO A 121 8.65 2.52 -27.81
CA PRO A 121 9.68 3.08 -26.93
C PRO A 121 9.25 3.11 -25.45
N ALA A 122 8.14 2.49 -25.09
CA ALA A 122 7.58 2.58 -23.75
C ALA A 122 7.46 1.23 -23.05
N VAL A 123 7.70 1.22 -21.75
CA VAL A 123 7.26 0.18 -20.84
C VAL A 123 5.90 0.58 -20.28
N VAL A 124 4.93 -0.29 -20.42
CA VAL A 124 3.53 -0.07 -19.98
C VAL A 124 3.26 -0.92 -18.75
N LEU A 125 2.97 -0.27 -17.64
CA LEU A 125 2.52 -0.90 -16.41
C LEU A 125 0.98 -0.97 -16.44
N ARG A 126 0.42 -2.16 -16.41
CA ARG A 126 -1.02 -2.38 -16.33
C ARG A 126 -1.46 -2.59 -14.90
N LEU A 127 -2.45 -1.82 -14.49
CA LEU A 127 -3.03 -1.89 -13.15
C LEU A 127 -4.38 -2.61 -13.22
N SER A 128 -4.61 -3.54 -12.30
CA SER A 128 -5.91 -4.14 -12.07
C SER A 128 -6.63 -3.34 -10.99
N THR A 129 -7.67 -2.63 -11.37
CA THR A 129 -8.65 -2.10 -10.42
C THR A 129 -9.81 -3.08 -10.36
N GLY A 130 -10.33 -3.39 -9.18
CA GLY A 130 -11.41 -4.36 -8.97
C GLY A 130 -12.73 -4.04 -9.71
N ASN A 131 -12.83 -2.89 -10.35
CA ASN A 131 -13.84 -2.51 -11.33
C ASN A 131 -13.18 -2.49 -12.71
N SER A 132 -13.80 -3.06 -13.69
CA SER A 132 -13.42 -3.38 -15.07
C SER A 132 -12.63 -2.32 -15.89
N GLN A 133 -12.23 -1.21 -15.32
CA GLN A 133 -11.36 -0.20 -15.93
C GLN A 133 -9.97 -0.28 -15.31
N GLY A 134 -9.11 -1.12 -15.88
CA GLY A 134 -7.69 -1.14 -15.56
C GLY A 134 -7.03 0.18 -15.98
N GLY A 135 -6.11 0.72 -15.16
CA GLY A 135 -5.27 1.85 -15.50
C GLY A 135 -3.99 1.39 -16.21
N GLU A 136 -3.44 2.24 -17.07
CA GLU A 136 -2.13 2.05 -17.67
C GLU A 136 -1.22 3.24 -17.34
N ILE A 137 0.03 2.95 -16.97
CA ILE A 137 1.07 3.97 -16.78
C ILE A 137 2.19 3.66 -17.79
N ARG A 138 2.56 4.67 -18.59
CA ARG A 138 3.59 4.53 -19.62
C ARG A 138 4.88 5.21 -19.18
N PHE A 139 5.99 4.49 -19.29
CA PHE A 139 7.34 4.97 -19.05
C PHE A 139 8.13 4.94 -20.36
N ILE A 140 8.50 6.10 -20.86
CA ILE A 140 9.10 6.25 -22.19
C ILE A 140 10.63 6.24 -22.08
N SER A 141 11.31 5.51 -22.97
CA SER A 141 12.77 5.55 -23.10
C SER A 141 13.21 6.80 -23.87
N GLN A 142 14.13 7.58 -23.30
CA GLN A 142 14.69 8.75 -23.96
C GLN A 142 15.50 8.37 -25.21
N MET A 143 16.29 7.31 -25.13
CA MET A 143 17.16 6.89 -26.23
C MET A 143 16.38 6.43 -27.46
N GLN A 144 15.28 5.73 -27.28
CA GLN A 144 14.44 5.30 -28.40
C GLN A 144 13.65 6.45 -29.04
N LEU A 145 13.29 7.48 -28.27
CA LEU A 145 12.66 8.68 -28.83
C LEU A 145 13.61 9.42 -29.80
N LEU A 146 14.89 9.51 -29.44
CA LEU A 146 15.90 10.18 -30.26
C LEU A 146 16.21 9.38 -31.53
N SER A 147 16.22 8.06 -31.46
CA SER A 147 16.45 7.20 -32.64
C SER A 147 15.26 7.16 -33.60
N GLY A 148 14.03 7.28 -33.10
CA GLY A 148 12.80 7.30 -33.91
C GLY A 148 12.56 8.60 -34.68
N SER A 149 13.18 9.70 -34.26
CA SER A 149 13.10 11.03 -34.92
C SER A 149 14.04 11.17 -36.13
N ALA A 150 14.88 10.19 -36.41
CA ALA A 150 15.87 10.21 -37.51
C ALA A 150 15.43 9.45 -38.78
N ARG A 151 14.13 9.19 -38.92
CA ARG A 151 13.55 8.56 -40.14
C ARG A 151 12.61 9.50 -40.85
#